data_71b628936684517b96152aac5d2f226a
#
_entry.id   71b628936684517b96152aac5d2f226a
#
_cell.length_a   1.000
_cell.length_b   1.000
_cell.length_c   1.000
_cell.angle_alpha   90.00
_cell.angle_beta   90.00
_cell.angle_gamma   90.00
#
_symmetry.space_group_name_H-M   'P 1'
#
loop_
_entity.id
_entity.type
_entity.pdbx_description
1 polymer ?
#
loop_
_entity_poly.entity_id
_entity_poly.type
_entity_poly.pdbx_seq_one_letter_code
_entity_poly.pdbx_strand_id
1 'polypeptide(L)'
;MDPWRRKVSGIIAQVALLLLVSSGTVVADMCDSVMVTHLPPSSFRSSSQLSNSHSPGFAKLNRRDGAGGWSPVSSDRYQWLELDLGDRTRITSVATQGRYGSSDWLTAYLLMFSDTGHNWRQYRQEDSIGMFSGNTNADSVVQHKLQQTVIARYLRIIPQDWNNNGRIGLRIEAYGCPYSQYCKV
;
A
#
# COMPACT_ATOMS: atom_id res chain seq x y z
N MET A 1 32.91 -10.46 -89.07
CA MET A 1 33.15 -9.03 -88.71
C MET A 1 32.17 -8.65 -87.65
N ASP A 2 32.66 -8.60 -86.40
CA ASP A 2 31.97 -8.02 -85.24
C ASP A 2 31.68 -6.55 -85.47
N PRO A 3 30.76 -5.89 -84.77
CA PRO A 3 31.04 -5.63 -83.32
C PRO A 3 29.82 -5.35 -82.38
N TRP A 4 30.18 -5.40 -81.17
CA TRP A 4 29.62 -4.67 -80.01
C TRP A 4 28.43 -5.26 -79.27
N ARG A 5 28.70 -6.17 -78.36
CA ARG A 5 27.93 -6.42 -77.15
C ARG A 5 28.21 -5.27 -76.10
N ARG A 6 27.24 -4.43 -75.83
CA ARG A 6 27.28 -3.58 -74.64
C ARG A 6 26.58 -4.32 -73.50
N LYS A 7 27.34 -4.66 -72.47
CA LYS A 7 26.84 -5.11 -71.18
C LYS A 7 26.23 -3.91 -70.47
N VAL A 8 24.93 -3.98 -70.21
CA VAL A 8 24.28 -3.03 -69.27
C VAL A 8 24.34 -3.71 -67.89
N SER A 9 25.25 -3.22 -67.06
CA SER A 9 25.27 -3.57 -65.62
C SER A 9 24.10 -2.90 -64.94
N GLY A 10 23.09 -3.68 -64.60
CA GLY A 10 21.98 -3.23 -63.75
C GLY A 10 22.46 -3.14 -62.30
N ILE A 11 22.57 -1.93 -61.80
CA ILE A 11 22.76 -1.65 -60.38
C ILE A 11 21.39 -1.83 -59.73
N ILE A 12 21.22 -2.95 -59.04
CA ILE A 12 20.06 -3.15 -58.16
C ILE A 12 20.33 -2.36 -56.89
N ALA A 13 19.72 -1.18 -56.75
CA ALA A 13 19.71 -0.45 -55.50
C ALA A 13 18.78 -1.19 -54.50
N GLN A 14 19.36 -1.90 -53.55
CA GLN A 14 18.64 -2.41 -52.41
C GLN A 14 18.33 -1.25 -51.47
N VAL A 15 17.07 -0.81 -51.44
CA VAL A 15 16.57 0.08 -50.41
C VAL A 15 16.34 -0.76 -49.16
N ALA A 16 17.29 -0.71 -48.23
CA ALA A 16 17.12 -1.29 -46.90
C ALA A 16 16.16 -0.40 -46.11
N LEU A 17 14.91 -0.84 -46.02
CA LEU A 17 13.90 -0.21 -45.14
C LEU A 17 14.26 -0.53 -43.69
N LEU A 18 14.97 0.38 -43.01
CA LEU A 18 15.22 0.33 -41.57
C LEU A 18 13.91 0.58 -40.84
N LEU A 19 13.22 -0.49 -40.45
CA LEU A 19 12.14 -0.44 -39.45
C LEU A 19 12.77 -0.11 -38.09
N LEU A 20 12.73 1.16 -37.69
CA LEU A 20 12.98 1.58 -36.32
C LEU A 20 11.85 1.05 -35.44
N VAL A 21 12.04 -0.15 -34.92
CA VAL A 21 11.21 -0.64 -33.81
C VAL A 21 11.63 0.18 -32.59
N SER A 22 10.89 1.25 -32.29
CA SER A 22 10.99 1.91 -31.00
C SER A 22 10.50 0.91 -29.95
N SER A 23 11.43 0.22 -29.29
CA SER A 23 11.15 -0.50 -28.06
C SER A 23 10.77 0.53 -27.00
N GLY A 24 9.50 0.92 -26.99
CA GLY A 24 8.89 1.60 -25.86
C GLY A 24 9.03 0.65 -24.67
N THR A 25 9.95 0.95 -23.76
CA THR A 25 9.96 0.33 -22.45
C THR A 25 8.64 0.70 -21.80
N VAL A 26 7.68 -0.24 -21.78
CA VAL A 26 6.52 -0.14 -20.91
C VAL A 26 7.08 -0.17 -19.50
N VAL A 27 7.32 1.00 -18.92
CA VAL A 27 7.53 1.12 -17.49
C VAL A 27 6.20 0.69 -16.89
N ALA A 28 6.15 -0.55 -16.42
CA ALA A 28 5.03 -1.01 -15.62
C ALA A 28 4.89 0.00 -14.49
N ASP A 29 3.79 0.74 -14.48
CA ASP A 29 3.47 1.71 -13.43
C ASP A 29 3.40 0.90 -12.13
N MET A 30 4.50 0.96 -11.36
CA MET A 30 4.63 0.23 -10.10
C MET A 30 3.72 0.91 -9.09
N CYS A 31 2.47 0.46 -9.03
CA CYS A 31 1.49 0.93 -8.06
C CYS A 31 1.85 0.44 -6.64
N ASP A 32 2.97 0.93 -6.10
CA ASP A 32 3.55 0.46 -4.83
C ASP A 32 4.25 1.62 -4.06
N SER A 33 3.77 2.85 -4.25
CA SER A 33 4.30 4.01 -3.53
C SER A 33 3.80 4.01 -2.09
N VAL A 34 4.65 4.49 -1.15
CA VAL A 34 4.25 4.73 0.25
C VAL A 34 3.21 5.85 0.31
N MET A 35 2.20 5.67 1.13
CA MET A 35 1.04 6.56 1.16
C MET A 35 0.84 7.22 2.52
N VAL A 36 1.06 6.48 3.62
CA VAL A 36 0.75 6.93 4.97
C VAL A 36 1.82 7.87 5.53
N THR A 37 3.08 7.64 5.18
CA THR A 37 4.21 8.47 5.61
C THR A 37 4.00 9.96 5.33
N HIS A 38 3.37 10.31 4.20
CA HIS A 38 3.18 11.69 3.76
C HIS A 38 1.87 12.34 4.28
N LEU A 39 0.99 11.58 4.92
CA LEU A 39 -0.28 12.11 5.42
C LEU A 39 -0.06 13.07 6.61
N PRO A 40 -0.82 14.16 6.70
CA PRO A 40 -0.82 15.00 7.89
C PRO A 40 -1.45 14.26 9.09
N PRO A 41 -1.16 14.66 10.35
CA PRO A 41 -1.77 14.04 11.53
C PRO A 41 -3.30 14.06 11.52
N SER A 42 -3.93 15.06 10.90
CA SER A 42 -5.39 15.18 10.75
C SER A 42 -6.04 14.10 9.91
N SER A 43 -5.25 13.37 9.10
CA SER A 43 -5.71 12.22 8.31
C SER A 43 -5.88 10.95 9.15
N PHE A 44 -5.48 10.99 10.42
CA PHE A 44 -5.54 9.85 11.32
C PHE A 44 -6.66 10.03 12.32
N ARG A 45 -7.50 9.02 12.49
CA ARG A 45 -8.52 8.92 13.51
C ARG A 45 -8.43 7.59 14.22
N SER A 46 -8.96 7.50 15.41
CA SER A 46 -9.03 6.25 16.17
C SER A 46 -10.26 6.21 17.06
N SER A 47 -10.64 5.02 17.48
CA SER A 47 -11.70 4.79 18.47
C SER A 47 -11.41 5.51 19.79
N SER A 48 -10.14 5.45 20.22
CA SER A 48 -9.62 6.09 21.43
C SER A 48 -8.09 6.20 21.35
N GLN A 49 -7.50 6.97 22.24
CA GLN A 49 -6.06 7.06 22.43
C GLN A 49 -5.73 7.07 23.92
N LEU A 50 -4.70 6.31 24.31
CA LEU A 50 -4.28 6.16 25.70
C LEU A 50 -3.86 7.49 26.33
N SER A 51 -3.21 8.36 25.56
CA SER A 51 -2.85 9.73 25.92
C SER A 51 -2.52 10.53 24.66
N ASN A 52 -2.24 11.81 24.78
CA ASN A 52 -1.85 12.66 23.64
C ASN A 52 -0.58 12.16 22.93
N SER A 53 0.36 11.55 23.66
CA SER A 53 1.57 10.95 23.07
C SER A 53 1.31 9.62 22.35
N HIS A 54 0.14 8.98 22.57
CA HIS A 54 -0.32 7.77 21.88
C HIS A 54 -1.36 8.08 20.78
N SER A 55 -1.41 9.32 20.33
CA SER A 55 -2.32 9.78 19.29
C SER A 55 -2.17 8.97 18.00
N PRO A 56 -3.26 8.76 17.23
CA PRO A 56 -3.22 8.05 15.97
C PRO A 56 -2.24 8.67 14.94
N GLY A 57 -1.95 9.97 15.01
CA GLY A 57 -0.97 10.63 14.16
C GLY A 57 0.47 10.14 14.32
N PHE A 58 0.80 9.43 15.42
CA PHE A 58 2.09 8.78 15.62
C PHE A 58 2.17 7.36 15.02
N ALA A 59 1.08 6.86 14.47
CA ALA A 59 1.01 5.50 13.93
C ALA A 59 1.64 5.34 12.54
N LYS A 60 2.62 6.14 12.17
CA LYS A 60 3.35 5.99 10.90
C LYS A 60 4.48 4.97 11.04
N LEU A 61 4.64 4.12 10.01
CA LEU A 61 5.71 3.13 9.97
C LEU A 61 7.08 3.79 10.19
N ASN A 62 7.97 3.12 10.93
CA ASN A 62 9.32 3.57 11.30
C ASN A 62 9.39 4.84 12.16
N ARG A 63 8.28 5.45 12.52
CA ARG A 63 8.25 6.62 13.39
C ARG A 63 8.54 6.23 14.84
N ARG A 64 9.24 7.10 15.59
CA ARG A 64 9.68 6.83 16.96
C ARG A 64 9.31 7.95 17.95
N ASP A 65 8.73 9.04 17.47
CA ASP A 65 8.28 10.17 18.26
C ASP A 65 6.96 9.89 19.00
N GLY A 66 6.58 10.80 19.90
CA GLY A 66 5.49 10.57 20.83
C GLY A 66 5.77 9.39 21.75
N ALA A 67 4.80 8.51 21.92
CA ALA A 67 5.00 7.24 22.63
C ALA A 67 5.44 6.09 21.70
N GLY A 68 5.89 6.39 20.48
CA GLY A 68 6.39 5.42 19.52
C GLY A 68 5.33 4.72 18.68
N GLY A 69 4.10 5.27 18.63
CA GLY A 69 2.98 4.73 17.87
C GLY A 69 1.64 5.01 18.53
N TRP A 70 0.57 4.46 17.95
CA TRP A 70 -0.77 4.54 18.51
C TRP A 70 -1.05 3.39 19.49
N SER A 71 -1.75 3.72 20.59
CA SER A 71 -2.38 2.75 21.48
C SER A 71 -3.72 3.31 21.97
N PRO A 72 -4.80 2.51 22.00
CA PRO A 72 -6.09 2.91 22.53
C PRO A 72 -6.10 2.94 24.08
N VAL A 73 -7.15 3.52 24.66
CA VAL A 73 -7.37 3.48 26.13
C VAL A 73 -7.49 2.06 26.63
N SER A 74 -8.26 1.23 25.93
CA SER A 74 -8.47 -0.19 26.27
C SER A 74 -7.98 -1.08 25.13
N SER A 75 -7.41 -2.23 25.49
CA SER A 75 -7.07 -3.27 24.50
C SER A 75 -8.22 -4.25 24.41
N ASP A 76 -9.09 -4.03 23.41
CA ASP A 76 -10.23 -4.88 23.08
C ASP A 76 -10.45 -4.89 21.56
N ARG A 77 -11.36 -5.76 21.08
CA ARG A 77 -11.64 -5.92 19.64
C ARG A 77 -12.56 -4.86 19.04
N TYR A 78 -13.01 -3.87 19.83
CA TYR A 78 -13.83 -2.75 19.36
C TYR A 78 -12.99 -1.54 18.97
N GLN A 79 -11.66 -1.60 19.18
CA GLN A 79 -10.75 -0.53 18.82
C GLN A 79 -10.47 -0.53 17.32
N TRP A 80 -10.16 0.65 16.81
CA TRP A 80 -9.78 0.82 15.41
C TRP A 80 -8.85 2.04 15.24
N LEU A 81 -7.99 1.94 14.24
CA LEU A 81 -7.21 3.04 13.68
C LEU A 81 -7.69 3.28 12.25
N GLU A 82 -7.99 4.53 11.90
CA GLU A 82 -8.46 4.94 10.58
C GLU A 82 -7.48 5.90 9.92
N LEU A 83 -7.31 5.72 8.61
CA LEU A 83 -6.52 6.56 7.72
C LEU A 83 -7.43 7.15 6.65
N ASP A 84 -7.41 8.49 6.47
CA ASP A 84 -7.95 9.18 5.30
C ASP A 84 -6.80 9.42 4.31
N LEU A 85 -6.81 8.73 3.19
CA LEU A 85 -5.79 8.85 2.14
C LEU A 85 -5.97 10.11 1.27
N GLY A 86 -7.00 10.92 1.57
CA GLY A 86 -7.34 12.14 0.83
C GLY A 86 -8.22 11.85 -0.40
N ASP A 87 -7.72 11.04 -1.30
CA ASP A 87 -8.39 10.64 -2.53
C ASP A 87 -8.59 9.12 -2.63
N ARG A 88 -9.44 8.70 -3.56
CA ARG A 88 -9.55 7.27 -3.88
C ARG A 88 -8.23 6.76 -4.43
N THR A 89 -7.76 5.69 -3.85
CA THR A 89 -6.46 5.11 -4.09
C THR A 89 -6.57 3.62 -4.32
N ARG A 90 -5.78 3.09 -5.23
CA ARG A 90 -5.58 1.65 -5.38
C ARG A 90 -4.55 1.20 -4.34
N ILE A 91 -5.00 0.49 -3.33
CA ILE A 91 -4.17 -0.06 -2.25
C ILE A 91 -3.76 -1.47 -2.65
N THR A 92 -2.46 -1.75 -2.64
CA THR A 92 -1.84 -3.00 -3.08
C THR A 92 -1.27 -3.82 -1.94
N SER A 93 -0.80 -3.16 -0.88
CA SER A 93 -0.26 -3.81 0.31
C SER A 93 -0.36 -2.93 1.55
N VAL A 94 -0.21 -3.55 2.72
CA VAL A 94 -0.12 -2.88 4.01
C VAL A 94 1.08 -3.43 4.78
N ALA A 95 1.72 -2.59 5.61
CA ALA A 95 2.79 -3.00 6.50
C ALA A 95 2.53 -2.49 7.91
N THR A 96 2.84 -3.31 8.91
CA THR A 96 2.62 -2.97 10.31
C THR A 96 3.89 -3.18 11.13
N GLN A 97 4.03 -2.39 12.19
CA GLN A 97 4.96 -2.56 13.30
C GLN A 97 4.20 -2.38 14.62
N GLY A 98 4.76 -2.87 15.70
CA GLY A 98 4.30 -2.52 17.03
C GLY A 98 4.67 -1.09 17.42
N ARG A 99 4.34 -0.69 18.63
CA ARG A 99 4.73 0.59 19.22
C ARG A 99 6.20 0.55 19.62
N TYR A 100 6.99 1.48 19.11
CA TYR A 100 8.43 1.54 19.35
C TYR A 100 8.77 1.61 20.85
N GLY A 101 9.78 0.85 21.26
CA GLY A 101 10.28 0.86 22.64
C GLY A 101 9.32 0.28 23.68
N SER A 102 8.39 -0.59 23.26
CA SER A 102 7.39 -1.21 24.15
C SER A 102 7.20 -2.69 23.88
N SER A 103 6.36 -3.33 24.68
CA SER A 103 5.84 -4.67 24.45
C SER A 103 4.46 -4.68 23.76
N ASP A 104 4.10 -3.60 23.08
CA ASP A 104 2.79 -3.42 22.48
C ASP A 104 2.84 -3.65 20.96
N TRP A 105 2.17 -4.67 20.47
CA TRP A 105 2.00 -4.94 19.04
C TRP A 105 0.77 -5.80 18.79
N LEU A 106 0.21 -5.69 17.59
CA LEU A 106 -0.87 -6.57 17.13
C LEU A 106 -0.30 -7.88 16.64
N THR A 107 -0.89 -9.00 17.03
CA THR A 107 -0.60 -10.35 16.50
C THR A 107 -1.59 -10.75 15.43
N ALA A 108 -2.79 -10.14 15.40
CA ALA A 108 -3.78 -10.33 14.35
C ALA A 108 -4.67 -9.10 14.18
N TYR A 109 -5.10 -8.82 12.94
CA TYR A 109 -5.98 -7.71 12.63
C TYR A 109 -6.82 -7.95 11.37
N LEU A 110 -7.90 -7.18 11.22
CA LEU A 110 -8.71 -7.08 10.02
C LEU A 110 -8.52 -5.71 9.37
N LEU A 111 -8.76 -5.66 8.05
CA LEU A 111 -8.82 -4.42 7.29
C LEU A 111 -10.26 -4.13 6.88
N MET A 112 -10.65 -2.87 6.97
CA MET A 112 -11.90 -2.36 6.42
C MET A 112 -11.62 -1.16 5.52
N PHE A 113 -12.40 -1.01 4.47
CA PHE A 113 -12.26 0.03 3.47
C PHE A 113 -13.56 0.79 3.26
N SER A 114 -13.46 2.08 2.96
CA SER A 114 -14.60 2.94 2.65
C SER A 114 -14.22 4.01 1.63
N ASP A 115 -15.20 4.44 0.83
CA ASP A 115 -15.05 5.60 -0.05
C ASP A 115 -15.52 6.89 0.64
N THR A 116 -16.38 6.79 1.66
CA THR A 116 -17.06 7.93 2.29
C THR A 116 -16.70 8.13 3.77
N GLY A 117 -16.05 7.15 4.40
CA GLY A 117 -15.82 7.12 5.85
C GLY A 117 -17.04 6.70 6.68
N HIS A 118 -18.18 6.40 6.04
CA HIS A 118 -19.42 5.97 6.71
C HIS A 118 -19.79 4.52 6.42
N ASN A 119 -19.69 4.10 5.18
CA ASN A 119 -20.02 2.75 4.74
C ASN A 119 -18.74 1.93 4.62
N TRP A 120 -18.59 0.94 5.50
CA TRP A 120 -17.38 0.14 5.61
C TRP A 120 -17.55 -1.25 5.05
N ARG A 121 -16.58 -1.71 4.26
CA ARG A 121 -16.50 -3.07 3.71
C ARG A 121 -15.27 -3.75 4.28
N GLN A 122 -15.47 -4.92 4.87
CA GLN A 122 -14.36 -5.73 5.34
C GLN A 122 -13.62 -6.36 4.17
N TYR A 123 -12.29 -6.35 4.22
CA TYR A 123 -11.46 -7.09 3.28
C TYR A 123 -11.70 -8.59 3.43
N ARG A 124 -11.83 -9.27 2.31
CA ARG A 124 -11.96 -10.73 2.26
C ARG A 124 -10.89 -11.30 1.34
N GLN A 125 -10.38 -12.47 1.67
CA GLN A 125 -9.49 -13.27 0.83
C GLN A 125 -10.25 -14.50 0.41
N GLU A 126 -10.50 -14.65 -0.90
CA GLU A 126 -11.37 -15.71 -1.42
C GLU A 126 -12.70 -15.74 -0.67
N ASP A 127 -13.12 -16.88 -0.12
CA ASP A 127 -14.36 -17.02 0.64
C ASP A 127 -14.20 -16.86 2.15
N SER A 128 -12.99 -16.45 2.62
CA SER A 128 -12.68 -16.33 4.04
C SER A 128 -12.67 -14.87 4.52
N ILE A 129 -12.84 -14.70 5.84
CA ILE A 129 -12.55 -13.43 6.50
C ILE A 129 -11.06 -13.16 6.37
N GLY A 130 -10.67 -12.09 5.67
CA GLY A 130 -9.28 -11.70 5.46
C GLY A 130 -8.61 -11.23 6.75
N MET A 131 -8.29 -12.17 7.65
CA MET A 131 -7.53 -11.91 8.85
C MET A 131 -6.04 -11.96 8.53
N PHE A 132 -5.33 -10.92 8.92
CA PHE A 132 -3.89 -10.78 8.71
C PHE A 132 -3.12 -11.16 9.97
N SER A 133 -2.06 -11.94 9.82
CA SER A 133 -1.07 -12.15 10.87
C SER A 133 -0.31 -10.84 11.11
N GLY A 134 -0.19 -10.44 12.36
CA GLY A 134 0.50 -9.21 12.74
C GLY A 134 1.97 -9.44 13.11
N ASN A 135 2.43 -8.63 14.04
CA ASN A 135 3.81 -8.58 14.48
C ASN A 135 4.12 -9.58 15.61
N THR A 136 5.39 -9.93 15.75
CA THR A 136 5.92 -10.76 16.85
C THR A 136 6.80 -9.96 17.81
N ASN A 137 7.07 -8.70 17.46
CA ASN A 137 7.80 -7.74 18.28
C ASN A 137 7.43 -6.29 17.87
N ALA A 138 7.97 -5.31 18.59
CA ALA A 138 7.66 -3.91 18.36
C ALA A 138 8.28 -3.32 17.07
N ASP A 139 9.41 -3.84 16.58
CA ASP A 139 10.22 -3.13 15.60
C ASP A 139 10.29 -3.79 14.22
N SER A 140 10.08 -5.10 14.12
CA SER A 140 10.08 -5.77 12.82
C SER A 140 8.86 -5.35 12.00
N VAL A 141 9.10 -5.01 10.73
CA VAL A 141 8.02 -4.73 9.77
C VAL A 141 7.43 -6.05 9.28
N VAL A 142 6.11 -6.16 9.35
CA VAL A 142 5.35 -7.24 8.70
C VAL A 142 4.53 -6.63 7.59
N GLN A 143 4.82 -7.02 6.36
CA GLN A 143 4.13 -6.52 5.15
C GLN A 143 3.29 -7.62 4.52
N HIS A 144 2.07 -7.28 4.14
CA HIS A 144 1.14 -8.15 3.43
C HIS A 144 0.73 -7.52 2.10
N LYS A 145 1.00 -8.23 1.02
CA LYS A 145 0.42 -7.91 -0.28
C LYS A 145 -1.04 -8.37 -0.29
N LEU A 146 -1.94 -7.49 -0.74
CA LEU A 146 -3.35 -7.83 -0.89
C LEU A 146 -3.52 -8.75 -2.11
N GLN A 147 -4.19 -9.89 -1.96
CA GLN A 147 -4.50 -10.79 -3.07
C GLN A 147 -5.34 -10.08 -4.14
N GLN A 148 -6.30 -9.30 -3.69
CA GLN A 148 -7.09 -8.41 -4.53
C GLN A 148 -6.82 -6.97 -4.09
N THR A 149 -6.34 -6.13 -5.01
CA THR A 149 -6.15 -4.71 -4.73
C THR A 149 -7.49 -4.04 -4.44
N VAL A 150 -7.50 -3.08 -3.53
CA VAL A 150 -8.72 -2.37 -3.14
C VAL A 150 -8.64 -0.91 -3.60
N ILE A 151 -9.73 -0.40 -4.15
CA ILE A 151 -9.87 1.01 -4.45
C ILE A 151 -10.76 1.62 -3.36
N ALA A 152 -10.18 2.52 -2.56
CA ALA A 152 -10.85 3.20 -1.46
C ALA A 152 -10.13 4.51 -1.10
N ARG A 153 -10.82 5.41 -0.40
CA ARG A 153 -10.23 6.59 0.23
C ARG A 153 -9.83 6.34 1.68
N TYR A 154 -10.64 5.56 2.40
CA TYR A 154 -10.42 5.30 3.83
C TYR A 154 -10.03 3.86 4.07
N LEU A 155 -9.07 3.67 4.97
CA LEU A 155 -8.60 2.38 5.46
C LEU A 155 -8.74 2.35 6.99
N ARG A 156 -9.33 1.29 7.55
CA ARG A 156 -9.31 0.99 9.00
C ARG A 156 -8.60 -0.31 9.28
N ILE A 157 -7.84 -0.30 10.36
CA ILE A 157 -7.24 -1.48 10.98
C ILE A 157 -8.04 -1.77 12.24
N ILE A 158 -8.53 -3.02 12.34
CA ILE A 158 -9.33 -3.50 13.47
C ILE A 158 -8.50 -4.57 14.20
N PRO A 159 -7.93 -4.27 15.38
CA PRO A 159 -7.22 -5.25 16.18
C PRO A 159 -8.10 -6.46 16.49
N GLN A 160 -7.55 -7.66 16.31
CA GLN A 160 -8.22 -8.91 16.68
C GLN A 160 -7.48 -9.63 17.80
N ASP A 161 -6.15 -9.49 17.80
CA ASP A 161 -5.30 -10.03 18.85
C ASP A 161 -4.01 -9.21 18.98
N TRP A 162 -3.36 -9.30 20.13
CA TRP A 162 -2.16 -8.54 20.49
C TRP A 162 -1.27 -9.32 21.45
N ASN A 163 -0.08 -8.81 21.72
CA ASN A 163 0.83 -9.42 22.67
C ASN A 163 0.22 -9.52 24.07
N ASN A 164 0.15 -10.72 24.64
CA ASN A 164 -0.44 -10.98 25.95
C ASN A 164 0.27 -10.25 27.12
N ASN A 165 1.55 -9.90 26.94
CA ASN A 165 2.36 -9.18 27.92
C ASN A 165 2.37 -7.66 27.66
N GLY A 166 1.53 -7.15 26.76
CA GLY A 166 1.46 -5.76 26.36
C GLY A 166 0.04 -5.32 26.05
N ARG A 167 -0.06 -4.33 25.20
CA ARG A 167 -1.31 -3.71 24.76
C ARG A 167 -1.40 -3.70 23.24
N ILE A 168 -2.52 -3.22 22.72
CA ILE A 168 -2.62 -2.80 21.32
C ILE A 168 -1.62 -1.66 21.11
N GLY A 169 -0.67 -1.89 20.21
CA GLY A 169 0.31 -0.91 19.75
C GLY A 169 0.51 -1.05 18.24
N LEU A 170 0.47 0.06 17.51
CA LEU A 170 0.46 0.01 16.05
C LEU A 170 1.20 1.19 15.42
N ARG A 171 2.03 0.86 14.44
CA ARG A 171 2.51 1.74 13.35
C ARG A 171 2.17 1.07 12.04
N ILE A 172 1.82 1.85 11.03
CA ILE A 172 1.31 1.34 9.76
C ILE A 172 1.83 2.13 8.57
N GLU A 173 1.98 1.45 7.43
CA GLU A 173 2.10 1.99 6.09
C GLU A 173 1.09 1.29 5.18
N ALA A 174 0.61 2.00 4.19
CA ALA A 174 -0.14 1.45 3.06
C ALA A 174 0.59 1.79 1.77
N TYR A 175 0.57 0.86 0.83
CA TYR A 175 1.24 1.01 -0.46
C TYR A 175 0.22 0.97 -1.58
N GLY A 176 0.47 1.75 -2.61
CA GLY A 176 -0.44 1.82 -3.74
C GLY A 176 -0.14 2.98 -4.67
N CYS A 177 -1.16 3.43 -5.39
CA CYS A 177 -1.09 4.57 -6.29
C CYS A 177 -2.44 5.29 -6.38
N PRO A 178 -2.46 6.60 -6.74
CA PRO A 178 -3.70 7.34 -6.97
C PRO A 178 -4.61 6.60 -7.97
N TYR A 179 -5.89 6.53 -7.67
CA TYR A 179 -6.87 5.96 -8.57
C TYR A 179 -7.39 7.02 -9.52
N SER A 180 -6.91 7.03 -10.77
CA SER A 180 -7.48 7.83 -11.83
C SER A 180 -8.61 7.08 -12.52
N GLN A 181 -9.79 7.70 -12.65
CA GLN A 181 -10.91 7.12 -13.41
C GLN A 181 -10.57 6.95 -14.91
N TYR A 182 -9.50 7.56 -15.39
CA TYR A 182 -9.03 7.49 -16.77
C TYR A 182 -8.12 6.29 -17.06
N CYS A 183 -7.65 5.56 -16.05
CA CYS A 183 -6.93 4.31 -16.21
C CYS A 183 -7.89 3.11 -16.30
N LYS A 184 -8.86 3.18 -17.22
CA LYS A 184 -9.55 1.97 -17.71
C LYS A 184 -8.71 1.41 -18.85
N VAL A 185 -7.96 0.37 -18.58
CA VAL A 185 -7.39 -0.52 -19.60
C VAL A 185 -8.47 -1.53 -20.00
#